data_f93e4fe2d103f48fb5ed0ca060f9d99f
#
_entry.id   f93e4fe2d103f48fb5ed0ca060f9d99f
#
_cell.length_a   1.000
_cell.length_b   1.000
_cell.length_c   1.000
_cell.angle_alpha   90.00
_cell.angle_beta   90.00
_cell.angle_gamma   90.00
#
_symmetry.space_group_name_H-M   'P 1'
#
loop_
_entity.id
_entity.type
_entity.pdbx_description
1 polymer ?
#
loop_
_entity_poly.entity_id
_entity_poly.type
_entity_poly.pdbx_seq_one_letter_code
_entity_poly.pdbx_strand_id
1 'polypeptide(L)'
;IYAFRGATIRNIVEFERDFTNATTILLEQNYRSTQNILSAANAVIDNNEGRRKKNLWTDAGDGPLIDLYVADNEHDEARFIGNEIDKLHDEGVSYSDIAIFYRTNNGSRPLEDAFIRTGLPYKVVGGTRFYERMEVRDIVAYLKVLENPADTVSLRRIINTPRRGIGDRAISCLAVFAEQQGISLWEACCRAKEGVVPFLNSRAEKSIASFVELMTDIQHHIAGRDHTAGEGSLPDLGEIVEMVIDRSGYRASLEGSNDSQDQSRLDNLKELVSVAHEFSADAASLRALEESFDDSNADGVSKETIDEGTEGLAEPGSL
;
A
#
# COMPACT_ATOMS: atom_id res chain seq x y z
N ILE A 1 -23.69 -14.73 5.48
CA ILE A 1 -22.52 -13.89 5.77
C ILE A 1 -21.25 -14.58 5.28
N TYR A 2 -21.05 -15.86 5.54
CA TYR A 2 -19.84 -16.59 5.13
C TYR A 2 -19.97 -17.34 3.78
N ALA A 3 -20.95 -17.02 2.95
CA ALA A 3 -21.15 -17.68 1.65
C ALA A 3 -19.92 -17.54 0.73
N PHE A 4 -19.20 -16.41 0.80
CA PHE A 4 -17.96 -16.18 0.06
C PHE A 4 -16.80 -17.13 0.43
N ARG A 5 -16.91 -17.84 1.57
CA ARG A 5 -15.99 -18.90 2.00
C ARG A 5 -16.54 -20.31 1.76
N GLY A 6 -17.58 -20.44 0.93
CA GLY A 6 -18.21 -21.72 0.62
C GLY A 6 -19.19 -22.21 1.70
N ALA A 7 -19.51 -21.38 2.71
CA ALA A 7 -20.52 -21.75 3.70
C ALA A 7 -21.91 -21.73 3.06
N THR A 8 -22.73 -22.75 3.39
CA THR A 8 -24.10 -22.87 2.92
C THR A 8 -25.06 -23.03 4.10
N ILE A 9 -26.26 -22.45 3.99
CA ILE A 9 -27.35 -22.63 4.95
C ILE A 9 -27.97 -24.04 4.86
N ARG A 10 -27.67 -24.77 3.79
CA ARG A 10 -28.24 -26.14 3.55
C ARG A 10 -28.02 -27.07 4.74
N ASN A 11 -26.86 -27.03 5.37
CA ASN A 11 -26.56 -27.90 6.51
C ASN A 11 -27.57 -27.75 7.67
N ILE A 12 -28.05 -26.51 7.91
CA ILE A 12 -29.05 -26.24 8.93
C ILE A 12 -30.45 -26.72 8.47
N VAL A 13 -30.80 -26.46 7.22
CA VAL A 13 -32.09 -26.83 6.65
C VAL A 13 -32.19 -28.34 6.49
N GLU A 14 -31.14 -28.99 6.03
CA GLU A 14 -31.10 -30.48 5.85
C GLU A 14 -31.13 -31.20 7.20
N PHE A 15 -30.49 -30.62 8.26
CA PHE A 15 -30.53 -31.21 9.59
C PHE A 15 -31.99 -31.41 10.11
N GLU A 16 -32.81 -30.39 9.95
CA GLU A 16 -34.22 -30.47 10.38
C GLU A 16 -35.07 -31.43 9.52
N ARG A 17 -34.68 -31.55 8.27
CA ARG A 17 -35.32 -32.53 7.34
C ARG A 17 -34.96 -33.97 7.68
N ASP A 18 -33.68 -34.18 8.04
CA ASP A 18 -33.15 -35.52 8.36
C ASP A 18 -33.56 -35.96 9.79
N PHE A 19 -33.74 -34.99 10.70
CA PHE A 19 -34.10 -35.21 12.10
C PHE A 19 -35.48 -34.60 12.39
N THR A 20 -36.54 -35.27 11.97
CA THR A 20 -37.94 -34.78 12.10
C THR A 20 -38.41 -34.57 13.53
N ASN A 21 -37.72 -35.16 14.51
CA ASN A 21 -37.99 -34.98 15.95
C ASN A 21 -37.20 -33.84 16.59
N ALA A 22 -36.38 -33.10 15.85
CA ALA A 22 -35.61 -32.03 16.36
C ALA A 22 -36.49 -30.85 16.79
N THR A 23 -36.25 -30.34 17.98
CA THR A 23 -36.87 -29.10 18.47
C THR A 23 -35.94 -27.92 18.21
N THR A 24 -36.43 -26.92 17.51
CA THR A 24 -35.66 -25.72 17.24
C THR A 24 -36.02 -24.64 18.24
N ILE A 25 -35.00 -24.14 18.95
CA ILE A 25 -35.09 -23.02 19.88
C ILE A 25 -34.33 -21.83 19.29
N LEU A 26 -35.00 -20.70 19.14
CA LEU A 26 -34.39 -19.45 18.66
C LEU A 26 -33.81 -18.67 19.83
N LEU A 27 -32.53 -18.37 19.78
CA LEU A 27 -31.87 -17.49 20.75
C LEU A 27 -31.92 -16.06 20.20
N GLU A 28 -32.97 -15.30 20.56
CA GLU A 28 -33.26 -13.98 19.97
C GLU A 28 -32.80 -12.83 20.85
N GLN A 29 -32.62 -13.05 22.15
CA GLN A 29 -32.09 -12.02 23.03
C GLN A 29 -30.61 -11.79 22.78
N ASN A 30 -30.23 -10.53 22.55
CA ASN A 30 -28.85 -10.07 22.35
C ASN A 30 -28.41 -9.29 23.59
N TYR A 31 -27.15 -9.53 24.01
CA TYR A 31 -26.56 -8.92 25.20
C TYR A 31 -25.41 -7.98 24.89
N ARG A 32 -25.14 -7.71 23.59
CA ARG A 32 -24.02 -6.88 23.13
C ARG A 32 -24.46 -5.49 22.69
N SER A 33 -25.50 -5.43 21.87
CA SER A 33 -25.87 -4.22 21.14
C SER A 33 -27.17 -3.61 21.68
N THR A 34 -27.34 -2.31 21.46
CA THR A 34 -28.58 -1.59 21.71
C THR A 34 -29.62 -1.88 20.60
N GLN A 35 -30.89 -1.56 20.85
CA GLN A 35 -32.00 -1.92 19.97
C GLN A 35 -31.91 -1.27 18.58
N ASN A 36 -31.44 -0.02 18.48
CA ASN A 36 -31.29 0.65 17.18
C ASN A 36 -30.35 -0.12 16.25
N ILE A 37 -29.24 -0.63 16.76
CA ILE A 37 -28.29 -1.47 15.99
C ILE A 37 -28.97 -2.78 15.58
N LEU A 38 -29.70 -3.44 16.50
CA LEU A 38 -30.38 -4.70 16.21
C LEU A 38 -31.52 -4.52 15.22
N SER A 39 -32.25 -3.41 15.27
CA SER A 39 -33.32 -3.09 14.33
C SER A 39 -32.77 -2.91 12.90
N ALA A 40 -31.64 -2.19 12.75
CA ALA A 40 -30.97 -2.07 11.47
C ALA A 40 -30.46 -3.44 10.95
N ALA A 41 -29.83 -4.23 11.83
CA ALA A 41 -29.34 -5.57 11.48
C ALA A 41 -30.48 -6.51 11.07
N ASN A 42 -31.63 -6.51 11.79
CA ASN A 42 -32.82 -7.26 11.43
C ASN A 42 -33.35 -6.85 10.05
N ALA A 43 -33.46 -5.54 9.78
CA ALA A 43 -33.92 -5.01 8.50
C ALA A 43 -33.00 -5.44 7.32
N VAL A 44 -31.69 -5.37 7.51
CA VAL A 44 -30.73 -5.82 6.49
C VAL A 44 -30.87 -7.29 6.20
N ILE A 45 -30.94 -8.15 7.23
CA ILE A 45 -31.00 -9.60 7.06
C ILE A 45 -32.34 -10.07 6.52
N ASP A 46 -33.41 -9.31 6.67
CA ASP A 46 -34.73 -9.64 6.14
C ASP A 46 -34.79 -9.65 4.60
N ASN A 47 -33.84 -9.03 3.93
CA ASN A 47 -33.68 -9.09 2.47
C ASN A 47 -33.21 -10.48 1.97
N ASN A 48 -32.79 -11.40 2.85
CA ASN A 48 -32.38 -12.75 2.44
C ASN A 48 -33.58 -13.67 2.34
N GLU A 49 -33.87 -14.16 1.14
CA GLU A 49 -34.92 -15.14 0.89
C GLU A 49 -34.56 -16.50 1.49
N GLY A 50 -35.60 -17.25 1.93
CA GLY A 50 -35.45 -18.62 2.42
C GLY A 50 -34.79 -18.75 3.80
N ARG A 51 -34.55 -17.64 4.51
CA ARG A 51 -34.08 -17.73 5.89
C ARG A 51 -35.18 -18.07 6.88
N ARG A 52 -34.81 -18.70 7.98
CA ARG A 52 -35.69 -18.82 9.16
C ARG A 52 -35.82 -17.44 9.81
N LYS A 53 -37.05 -16.95 10.00
CA LYS A 53 -37.29 -15.68 10.68
C LYS A 53 -36.76 -15.75 12.11
N LYS A 54 -35.88 -14.84 12.44
CA LYS A 54 -35.32 -14.60 13.76
C LYS A 54 -35.22 -13.09 13.95
N ASN A 55 -35.74 -12.60 15.06
CA ASN A 55 -35.78 -11.17 15.37
C ASN A 55 -34.95 -10.90 16.63
N LEU A 56 -33.81 -10.26 16.47
CA LEU A 56 -32.95 -9.94 17.61
C LEU A 56 -33.53 -8.75 18.39
N TRP A 57 -33.56 -8.90 19.72
CA TRP A 57 -33.98 -7.86 20.65
C TRP A 57 -33.04 -7.81 21.87
N THR A 58 -33.10 -6.72 22.65
CA THR A 58 -32.24 -6.51 23.82
C THR A 58 -32.97 -5.78 24.94
N ASP A 59 -32.53 -5.97 26.16
CA ASP A 59 -32.93 -5.20 27.34
C ASP A 59 -32.05 -3.95 27.57
N ALA A 60 -31.00 -3.72 26.71
CA ALA A 60 -30.06 -2.61 26.85
C ALA A 60 -30.62 -1.24 26.42
N GLY A 61 -31.92 -1.18 26.05
CA GLY A 61 -32.57 0.04 25.56
C GLY A 61 -32.24 0.36 24.10
N ASP A 62 -32.74 1.50 23.62
CA ASP A 62 -32.65 1.89 22.21
C ASP A 62 -31.23 2.27 21.80
N GLY A 63 -30.49 2.96 22.68
CA GLY A 63 -29.17 3.49 22.37
C GLY A 63 -29.18 4.68 21.39
N PRO A 64 -28.03 5.19 20.98
CA PRO A 64 -27.91 6.26 19.99
C PRO A 64 -28.47 5.85 18.62
N LEU A 65 -28.87 6.82 17.83
CA LEU A 65 -29.23 6.63 16.44
C LEU A 65 -27.97 6.32 15.62
N ILE A 66 -28.18 5.68 14.47
CA ILE A 66 -27.12 5.40 13.50
C ILE A 66 -26.98 6.62 12.58
N ASP A 67 -25.78 7.19 12.52
CA ASP A 67 -25.47 8.26 11.60
C ASP A 67 -25.03 7.68 10.25
N LEU A 68 -25.48 8.30 9.17
CA LEU A 68 -25.10 7.97 7.80
C LEU A 68 -24.37 9.15 7.17
N TYR A 69 -23.16 8.94 6.74
CA TYR A 69 -22.40 9.87 5.92
C TYR A 69 -22.21 9.31 4.52
N VAL A 70 -22.44 10.10 3.49
CA VAL A 70 -22.19 9.74 2.09
C VAL A 70 -21.06 10.64 1.58
N ALA A 71 -19.90 10.05 1.44
CA ALA A 71 -18.70 10.73 0.98
C ALA A 71 -18.68 10.88 -0.56
N ASP A 72 -17.99 11.90 -1.06
CA ASP A 72 -17.77 12.10 -2.50
C ASP A 72 -16.76 11.08 -3.07
N ASN A 73 -15.80 10.64 -2.26
CA ASN A 73 -14.77 9.66 -2.59
C ASN A 73 -14.19 9.03 -1.32
N GLU A 74 -13.28 8.05 -1.49
CA GLU A 74 -12.65 7.31 -0.39
C GLU A 74 -11.77 8.18 0.52
N HIS A 75 -11.17 9.25 0.00
CA HIS A 75 -10.37 10.17 0.82
C HIS A 75 -11.25 11.07 1.69
N ASP A 76 -12.41 11.46 1.17
CA ASP A 76 -13.42 12.21 1.93
C ASP A 76 -14.00 11.33 3.04
N GLU A 77 -14.30 10.05 2.74
CA GLU A 77 -14.70 9.05 3.73
C GLU A 77 -13.68 8.91 4.85
N ALA A 78 -12.41 8.70 4.49
CA ALA A 78 -11.33 8.53 5.46
C ALA A 78 -11.11 9.77 6.33
N ARG A 79 -11.24 10.98 5.75
CA ARG A 79 -11.15 12.25 6.47
C ARG A 79 -12.32 12.41 7.45
N PHE A 80 -13.54 12.10 7.01
CA PHE A 80 -14.73 12.14 7.88
C PHE A 80 -14.56 11.19 9.08
N ILE A 81 -14.13 9.95 8.83
CA ILE A 81 -13.88 8.96 9.89
C ILE A 81 -12.81 9.46 10.87
N GLY A 82 -11.70 10.03 10.37
CA GLY A 82 -10.66 10.61 11.22
C GLY A 82 -11.19 11.71 12.13
N ASN A 83 -11.97 12.63 11.59
CA ASN A 83 -12.58 13.72 12.36
C ASN A 83 -13.58 13.21 13.42
N GLU A 84 -14.38 12.19 13.10
CA GLU A 84 -15.29 11.59 14.09
C GLU A 84 -14.53 10.84 15.20
N ILE A 85 -13.41 10.21 14.89
CA ILE A 85 -12.55 9.59 15.90
C ILE A 85 -11.99 10.65 16.85
N ASP A 86 -11.47 11.75 16.34
CA ASP A 86 -10.93 12.84 17.16
C ASP A 86 -12.00 13.44 18.06
N LYS A 87 -13.19 13.70 17.51
CA LYS A 87 -14.34 14.19 18.27
C LYS A 87 -14.74 13.25 19.40
N LEU A 88 -14.87 11.95 19.11
CA LEU A 88 -15.20 10.94 20.13
C LEU A 88 -14.09 10.86 21.20
N HIS A 89 -12.84 11.00 20.79
CA HIS A 89 -11.72 11.01 21.73
C HIS A 89 -11.74 12.23 22.66
N ASP A 90 -12.04 13.40 22.12
CA ASP A 90 -12.22 14.64 22.89
C ASP A 90 -13.40 14.54 23.88
N GLU A 91 -14.42 13.76 23.54
CA GLU A 91 -15.55 13.43 24.42
C GLU A 91 -15.19 12.35 25.47
N GLY A 92 -13.97 11.80 25.44
CA GLY A 92 -13.43 10.86 26.42
C GLY A 92 -13.50 9.39 26.03
N VAL A 93 -13.86 9.07 24.77
CA VAL A 93 -13.81 7.69 24.26
C VAL A 93 -12.37 7.28 24.00
N SER A 94 -11.96 6.11 24.48
CA SER A 94 -10.63 5.58 24.20
C SER A 94 -10.52 5.10 22.75
N TYR A 95 -9.39 5.33 22.09
CA TYR A 95 -9.12 4.76 20.76
C TYR A 95 -9.28 3.24 20.69
N SER A 96 -9.02 2.53 21.82
CA SER A 96 -9.21 1.07 21.92
C SER A 96 -10.68 0.64 21.85
N ASP A 97 -11.61 1.55 22.08
CA ASP A 97 -13.06 1.28 22.08
C ASP A 97 -13.70 1.63 20.71
N ILE A 98 -12.91 2.11 19.76
CA ILE A 98 -13.35 2.45 18.41
C ILE A 98 -12.93 1.35 17.45
N ALA A 99 -13.85 0.87 16.62
CA ALA A 99 -13.58 -0.11 15.57
C ALA A 99 -14.15 0.34 14.23
N ILE A 100 -13.34 0.21 13.18
CA ILE A 100 -13.71 0.53 11.81
C ILE A 100 -13.79 -0.77 11.01
N PHE A 101 -14.91 -0.99 10.35
CA PHE A 101 -15.14 -2.17 9.52
C PHE A 101 -15.18 -1.79 8.06
N TYR A 102 -14.47 -2.57 7.23
CA TYR A 102 -14.47 -2.41 5.77
C TYR A 102 -14.68 -3.78 5.10
N ARG A 103 -15.18 -3.77 3.87
CA ARG A 103 -15.56 -5.01 3.17
C ARG A 103 -14.39 -5.74 2.56
N THR A 104 -13.41 -5.04 2.02
CA THR A 104 -12.25 -5.58 1.31
C THR A 104 -10.96 -5.01 1.90
N ASN A 105 -9.87 -5.76 1.78
CA ASN A 105 -8.57 -5.29 2.28
C ASN A 105 -8.10 -3.98 1.64
N ASN A 106 -8.48 -3.71 0.40
CA ASN A 106 -8.13 -2.46 -0.29
C ASN A 106 -8.77 -1.23 0.38
N GLY A 107 -9.98 -1.39 0.96
CA GLY A 107 -10.63 -0.31 1.71
C GLY A 107 -9.89 0.15 2.96
N SER A 108 -8.85 -0.55 3.42
CA SER A 108 -8.06 -0.10 4.57
C SER A 108 -7.05 1.00 4.22
N ARG A 109 -6.56 1.06 2.98
CA ARG A 109 -5.48 1.96 2.59
C ARG A 109 -5.82 3.45 2.78
N PRO A 110 -6.92 4.00 2.24
CA PRO A 110 -7.25 5.41 2.43
C PRO A 110 -7.36 5.79 3.92
N LEU A 111 -7.86 4.86 4.75
CA LEU A 111 -7.93 5.02 6.20
C LEU A 111 -6.54 5.04 6.83
N GLU A 112 -5.66 4.09 6.46
CA GLU A 112 -4.29 4.01 6.96
C GLU A 112 -3.50 5.28 6.59
N ASP A 113 -3.63 5.76 5.36
CA ASP A 113 -2.97 6.97 4.88
C ASP A 113 -3.47 8.22 5.63
N ALA A 114 -4.79 8.33 5.86
CA ALA A 114 -5.36 9.42 6.64
C ALA A 114 -4.86 9.40 8.09
N PHE A 115 -4.82 8.22 8.73
CA PHE A 115 -4.39 8.10 10.13
C PHE A 115 -2.89 8.33 10.31
N ILE A 116 -2.05 7.92 9.34
CA ILE A 116 -0.62 8.24 9.35
C ILE A 116 -0.40 9.76 9.26
N ARG A 117 -1.12 10.45 8.34
CA ARG A 117 -1.02 11.90 8.17
C ARG A 117 -1.45 12.68 9.41
N THR A 118 -2.50 12.24 10.09
CA THR A 118 -3.03 12.90 11.29
C THR A 118 -2.39 12.42 12.60
N GLY A 119 -1.56 11.38 12.54
CA GLY A 119 -0.93 10.79 13.73
C GLY A 119 -1.88 9.98 14.61
N LEU A 120 -3.04 9.55 14.10
CA LEU A 120 -3.99 8.73 14.82
C LEU A 120 -3.43 7.31 15.02
N PRO A 121 -3.43 6.78 16.26
CA PRO A 121 -2.96 5.42 16.51
C PRO A 121 -3.99 4.40 16.01
N TYR A 122 -3.55 3.43 15.22
CA TYR A 122 -4.42 2.36 14.71
C TYR A 122 -3.75 0.99 14.67
N LYS A 123 -4.58 -0.05 14.61
CA LYS A 123 -4.15 -1.44 14.42
C LYS A 123 -5.07 -2.14 13.44
N VAL A 124 -4.50 -2.71 12.37
CA VAL A 124 -5.24 -3.58 11.45
C VAL A 124 -5.39 -4.96 12.07
N VAL A 125 -6.63 -5.44 12.19
CA VAL A 125 -6.97 -6.73 12.78
C VAL A 125 -7.35 -7.72 11.68
N GLY A 126 -6.74 -8.89 11.69
CA GLY A 126 -7.03 -9.95 10.70
C GLY A 126 -6.33 -9.80 9.35
N GLY A 127 -5.42 -8.84 9.23
CA GLY A 127 -4.60 -8.59 8.04
C GLY A 127 -3.27 -7.94 8.39
N THR A 128 -2.44 -7.75 7.37
CA THR A 128 -1.24 -6.91 7.45
C THR A 128 -1.55 -5.52 6.91
N ARG A 129 -0.87 -4.50 7.44
CA ARG A 129 -0.94 -3.14 6.88
C ARG A 129 -0.61 -3.18 5.40
N PHE A 130 -1.18 -2.28 4.61
CA PHE A 130 -1.00 -2.28 3.16
C PHE A 130 0.48 -2.36 2.75
N TYR A 131 1.31 -1.48 3.30
CA TYR A 131 2.74 -1.45 2.98
C TYR A 131 3.57 -2.60 3.59
N GLU A 132 2.99 -3.40 4.48
CA GLU A 132 3.63 -4.59 5.06
C GLU A 132 3.28 -5.87 4.29
N ARG A 133 2.33 -5.81 3.36
CA ARG A 133 1.94 -6.96 2.52
C ARG A 133 3.11 -7.42 1.67
N MET A 134 3.24 -8.74 1.55
CA MET A 134 4.41 -9.36 0.92
C MET A 134 4.63 -8.84 -0.51
N GLU A 135 3.58 -8.84 -1.34
CA GLU A 135 3.62 -8.40 -2.73
C GLU A 135 3.96 -6.91 -2.88
N VAL A 136 3.45 -6.06 -2.00
CA VAL A 136 3.76 -4.63 -1.96
C VAL A 136 5.23 -4.42 -1.60
N ARG A 137 5.71 -5.10 -0.55
CA ARG A 137 7.11 -5.03 -0.14
C ARG A 137 8.07 -5.56 -1.19
N ASP A 138 7.66 -6.56 -1.97
CA ASP A 138 8.45 -7.12 -3.06
C ASP A 138 8.64 -6.08 -4.17
N ILE A 139 7.56 -5.43 -4.61
CA ILE A 139 7.65 -4.40 -5.66
C ILE A 139 8.41 -3.17 -5.16
N VAL A 140 8.16 -2.70 -3.93
CA VAL A 140 8.95 -1.62 -3.33
C VAL A 140 10.44 -1.97 -3.26
N ALA A 141 10.79 -3.23 -2.99
CA ALA A 141 12.19 -3.67 -3.00
C ALA A 141 12.80 -3.65 -4.43
N TYR A 142 12.01 -3.95 -5.47
CA TYR A 142 12.46 -3.75 -6.87
C TYR A 142 12.78 -2.27 -7.13
N LEU A 143 11.89 -1.36 -6.77
CA LEU A 143 12.10 0.08 -6.95
C LEU A 143 13.36 0.57 -6.23
N LYS A 144 13.56 0.14 -4.99
CA LYS A 144 14.76 0.47 -4.20
C LYS A 144 16.06 0.00 -4.85
N VAL A 145 16.07 -1.22 -5.42
CA VAL A 145 17.26 -1.74 -6.12
C VAL A 145 17.48 -1.02 -7.45
N LEU A 146 16.43 -0.61 -8.14
CA LEU A 146 16.53 0.19 -9.38
C LEU A 146 17.16 1.55 -9.11
N GLU A 147 16.82 2.19 -8.00
CA GLU A 147 17.41 3.47 -7.58
C GLU A 147 18.81 3.26 -6.98
N ASN A 148 18.95 2.31 -6.07
CA ASN A 148 20.22 2.01 -5.40
C ASN A 148 20.56 0.51 -5.46
N PRO A 149 21.31 0.07 -6.48
CA PRO A 149 21.73 -1.33 -6.62
C PRO A 149 22.57 -1.85 -5.44
N ALA A 150 23.15 -0.98 -4.60
CA ALA A 150 23.91 -1.37 -3.42
C ALA A 150 23.01 -1.78 -2.22
N ASP A 151 21.68 -1.59 -2.29
CA ASP A 151 20.76 -2.07 -1.26
C ASP A 151 20.68 -3.61 -1.23
N THR A 152 21.59 -4.19 -0.46
CA THR A 152 21.73 -5.65 -0.33
C THR A 152 20.47 -6.30 0.26
N VAL A 153 19.74 -5.61 1.12
CA VAL A 153 18.53 -6.15 1.77
C VAL A 153 17.41 -6.32 0.74
N SER A 154 17.14 -5.27 -0.01
CA SER A 154 16.15 -5.28 -1.09
C SER A 154 16.56 -6.24 -2.22
N LEU A 155 17.83 -6.27 -2.61
CA LEU A 155 18.34 -7.18 -3.63
C LEU A 155 18.15 -8.65 -3.23
N ARG A 156 18.49 -9.04 -2.00
CA ARG A 156 18.27 -10.40 -1.50
C ARG A 156 16.79 -10.80 -1.51
N ARG A 157 15.92 -9.85 -1.31
CA ARG A 157 14.47 -10.08 -1.32
C ARG A 157 13.96 -10.41 -2.72
N ILE A 158 14.42 -9.70 -3.75
CA ILE A 158 13.86 -9.77 -5.10
C ILE A 158 14.59 -10.74 -6.05
N ILE A 159 15.86 -11.08 -5.79
CA ILE A 159 16.70 -11.83 -6.73
C ILE A 159 16.06 -13.16 -7.17
N ASN A 160 15.29 -13.80 -6.30
CA ASN A 160 14.54 -15.02 -6.57
C ASN A 160 13.02 -14.88 -6.39
N THR A 161 12.49 -13.67 -6.47
CA THR A 161 11.05 -13.35 -6.35
C THR A 161 10.61 -12.55 -7.57
N PRO A 162 9.78 -13.11 -8.47
CA PRO A 162 9.28 -14.50 -8.53
C PRO A 162 10.39 -15.53 -8.67
N ARG A 163 10.08 -16.81 -8.47
CA ARG A 163 11.07 -17.89 -8.51
C ARG A 163 11.80 -17.95 -9.85
N ARG A 164 13.14 -17.76 -9.81
CA ARG A 164 14.05 -17.79 -10.99
C ARG A 164 15.06 -18.93 -10.95
N GLY A 165 15.02 -19.77 -9.90
CA GLY A 165 16.00 -20.83 -9.71
C GLY A 165 17.31 -20.35 -9.06
N ILE A 166 17.34 -19.15 -8.47
CA ILE A 166 18.44 -18.61 -7.70
C ILE A 166 18.21 -18.96 -6.23
N GLY A 167 18.68 -20.10 -5.79
CA GLY A 167 18.51 -20.57 -4.41
C GLY A 167 19.52 -19.96 -3.43
N ASP A 168 19.29 -20.19 -2.13
CA ASP A 168 20.08 -19.64 -1.02
C ASP A 168 21.57 -19.94 -1.15
N ARG A 169 21.93 -21.13 -1.67
CA ARG A 169 23.34 -21.50 -1.92
C ARG A 169 24.01 -20.56 -2.94
N ALA A 170 23.31 -20.21 -4.01
CA ALA A 170 23.85 -19.29 -5.02
C ALA A 170 24.02 -17.89 -4.44
N ILE A 171 23.04 -17.43 -3.66
CA ILE A 171 23.10 -16.13 -2.96
C ILE A 171 24.27 -16.11 -1.96
N SER A 172 24.51 -17.21 -1.25
CA SER A 172 25.64 -17.33 -0.33
C SER A 172 26.98 -17.29 -1.07
N CYS A 173 27.14 -17.96 -2.24
CA CYS A 173 28.33 -17.88 -3.05
C CYS A 173 28.62 -16.45 -3.52
N LEU A 174 27.58 -15.72 -3.98
CA LEU A 174 27.69 -14.32 -4.37
C LEU A 174 28.11 -13.43 -3.19
N ALA A 175 27.53 -13.63 -2.01
CA ALA A 175 27.85 -12.86 -0.83
C ALA A 175 29.31 -13.03 -0.37
N VAL A 176 29.78 -14.27 -0.32
CA VAL A 176 31.19 -14.58 0.02
C VAL A 176 32.14 -13.98 -1.01
N PHE A 177 31.82 -14.09 -2.30
CA PHE A 177 32.61 -13.48 -3.37
C PHE A 177 32.64 -11.96 -3.26
N ALA A 178 31.48 -11.31 -3.01
CA ALA A 178 31.39 -9.88 -2.81
C ALA A 178 32.27 -9.40 -1.64
N GLU A 179 32.19 -10.09 -0.51
CA GLU A 179 33.01 -9.79 0.67
C GLU A 179 34.52 -9.93 0.40
N GLN A 180 34.93 -11.02 -0.26
CA GLN A 180 36.34 -11.26 -0.60
C GLN A 180 36.91 -10.23 -1.58
N GLN A 181 36.09 -9.71 -2.49
CA GLN A 181 36.51 -8.73 -3.49
C GLN A 181 36.29 -7.28 -3.03
N GLY A 182 35.64 -7.05 -1.87
CA GLY A 182 35.30 -5.72 -1.39
C GLY A 182 34.30 -4.97 -2.29
N ILE A 183 33.39 -5.70 -2.94
CA ILE A 183 32.39 -5.17 -3.87
C ILE A 183 30.96 -5.38 -3.34
N SER A 184 29.98 -4.69 -3.95
CA SER A 184 28.58 -4.89 -3.61
C SER A 184 28.04 -6.24 -4.08
N LEU A 185 26.94 -6.71 -3.47
CA LEU A 185 26.27 -7.94 -3.91
C LEU A 185 25.78 -7.81 -5.36
N TRP A 186 25.35 -6.63 -5.78
CA TRP A 186 24.95 -6.34 -7.15
C TRP A 186 26.12 -6.51 -8.14
N GLU A 187 27.27 -5.96 -7.82
CA GLU A 187 28.47 -6.14 -8.65
C GLU A 187 28.90 -7.59 -8.73
N ALA A 188 28.74 -8.36 -7.64
CA ALA A 188 28.98 -9.80 -7.67
C ALA A 188 27.99 -10.51 -8.60
N CYS A 189 26.71 -10.12 -8.63
CA CYS A 189 25.73 -10.62 -9.60
C CYS A 189 26.14 -10.28 -11.04
N CYS A 190 26.59 -9.06 -11.30
CA CYS A 190 27.06 -8.65 -12.63
C CYS A 190 28.27 -9.47 -13.12
N ARG A 191 29.20 -9.78 -12.23
CA ARG A 191 30.39 -10.59 -12.55
C ARG A 191 30.10 -12.10 -12.62
N ALA A 192 29.00 -12.57 -12.07
CA ALA A 192 28.62 -13.99 -12.11
C ALA A 192 28.51 -14.54 -13.54
N LYS A 193 28.10 -13.71 -14.52
CA LYS A 193 28.04 -14.08 -15.95
C LYS A 193 29.42 -14.39 -16.56
N GLU A 194 30.49 -13.92 -15.94
CA GLU A 194 31.89 -14.14 -16.40
C GLU A 194 32.48 -15.46 -15.88
N GLY A 195 31.72 -16.23 -15.08
CA GLY A 195 32.15 -17.49 -14.51
C GLY A 195 33.23 -17.35 -13.41
N VAL A 196 33.40 -16.15 -12.83
CA VAL A 196 34.47 -15.85 -11.85
C VAL A 196 34.04 -16.10 -10.40
N VAL A 197 32.74 -16.36 -10.15
CA VAL A 197 32.21 -16.62 -8.80
C VAL A 197 32.45 -18.10 -8.43
N PRO A 198 33.29 -18.39 -7.43
CA PRO A 198 33.57 -19.76 -7.04
C PRO A 198 32.32 -20.53 -6.58
N PHE A 199 32.29 -21.83 -6.88
CA PHE A 199 31.25 -22.78 -6.47
C PHE A 199 29.84 -22.49 -6.98
N LEU A 200 29.67 -21.53 -7.89
CA LEU A 200 28.42 -21.29 -8.59
C LEU A 200 28.29 -22.31 -9.73
N ASN A 201 27.11 -22.93 -9.87
CA ASN A 201 26.87 -23.83 -10.99
C ASN A 201 26.34 -23.07 -12.21
N SER A 202 26.55 -23.60 -13.42
CA SER A 202 26.18 -22.93 -14.67
C SER A 202 24.69 -22.63 -14.81
N ARG A 203 23.82 -23.35 -14.12
CA ARG A 203 22.37 -23.04 -14.10
C ARG A 203 22.10 -21.79 -13.28
N ALA A 204 22.72 -21.67 -12.11
CA ALA A 204 22.58 -20.46 -11.28
C ALA A 204 23.24 -19.26 -11.96
N GLU A 205 24.41 -19.44 -12.62
CA GLU A 205 25.05 -18.35 -13.40
C GLU A 205 24.10 -17.79 -14.46
N LYS A 206 23.46 -18.65 -15.25
CA LYS A 206 22.47 -18.24 -16.26
C LYS A 206 21.26 -17.53 -15.65
N SER A 207 20.74 -18.05 -14.54
CA SER A 207 19.60 -17.44 -13.87
C SER A 207 19.95 -16.05 -13.30
N ILE A 208 21.15 -15.88 -12.73
CA ILE A 208 21.63 -14.59 -12.23
C ILE A 208 21.87 -13.63 -13.39
N ALA A 209 22.49 -14.08 -14.48
CA ALA A 209 22.68 -13.26 -15.68
C ALA A 209 21.35 -12.72 -16.23
N SER A 210 20.34 -13.60 -16.36
CA SER A 210 19.00 -13.18 -16.79
C SER A 210 18.34 -12.19 -15.83
N PHE A 211 18.58 -12.32 -14.52
CA PHE A 211 18.08 -11.36 -13.53
C PHE A 211 18.79 -10.00 -13.68
N VAL A 212 20.11 -9.99 -13.87
CA VAL A 212 20.87 -8.75 -14.10
C VAL A 212 20.43 -8.07 -15.39
N GLU A 213 20.24 -8.83 -16.47
CA GLU A 213 19.71 -8.31 -17.75
C GLU A 213 18.33 -7.69 -17.58
N LEU A 214 17.42 -8.36 -16.86
CA LEU A 214 16.09 -7.83 -16.54
C LEU A 214 16.16 -6.48 -15.82
N MET A 215 16.96 -6.37 -14.77
CA MET A 215 17.08 -5.16 -13.98
C MET A 215 17.70 -4.01 -14.80
N THR A 216 18.71 -4.32 -15.61
CA THR A 216 19.36 -3.36 -16.51
C THR A 216 18.38 -2.87 -17.59
N ASP A 217 17.58 -3.77 -18.16
CA ASP A 217 16.55 -3.44 -19.14
C ASP A 217 15.49 -2.49 -18.57
N ILE A 218 15.01 -2.75 -17.35
CA ILE A 218 14.08 -1.87 -16.65
C ILE A 218 14.72 -0.50 -16.40
N GLN A 219 15.97 -0.42 -15.92
CA GLN A 219 16.69 0.84 -15.72
C GLN A 219 16.80 1.65 -17.03
N HIS A 220 17.15 1.01 -18.14
CA HIS A 220 17.23 1.68 -19.44
C HIS A 220 15.88 2.24 -19.90
N HIS A 221 14.79 1.52 -19.63
CA HIS A 221 13.46 2.00 -19.98
C HIS A 221 13.01 3.20 -19.13
N ILE A 222 13.38 3.23 -17.85
CA ILE A 222 13.13 4.38 -16.97
C ILE A 222 13.94 5.58 -17.47
N ALA A 223 15.24 5.41 -17.70
CA ALA A 223 16.11 6.47 -18.20
C ALA A 223 15.69 6.99 -19.58
N GLY A 224 15.21 6.12 -20.47
CA GLY A 224 14.73 6.52 -21.81
C GLY A 224 13.44 7.35 -21.76
N ARG A 225 12.63 7.22 -20.73
CA ARG A 225 11.40 8.02 -20.53
C ARG A 225 11.71 9.44 -20.03
N ASP A 226 12.77 9.64 -19.25
CA ASP A 226 13.23 10.98 -18.83
C ASP A 226 13.53 11.90 -20.01
N HIS A 227 13.93 11.35 -21.16
CA HIS A 227 14.25 12.13 -22.37
C HIS A 227 13.04 12.42 -23.27
N THR A 228 11.89 11.75 -23.05
CA THR A 228 10.65 11.94 -23.82
C THR A 228 9.62 12.80 -23.11
N ALA A 229 9.69 12.92 -21.79
CA ALA A 229 8.99 13.92 -21.02
C ALA A 229 9.70 15.26 -21.26
N GLY A 230 8.97 16.31 -21.68
CA GLY A 230 9.57 17.65 -21.90
C GLY A 230 10.39 18.09 -20.67
N GLU A 231 11.37 18.99 -20.90
CA GLU A 231 12.25 19.48 -19.85
C GLU A 231 11.42 19.90 -18.61
N GLY A 232 11.61 19.16 -17.48
CA GLY A 232 10.92 19.41 -16.20
C GLY A 232 9.81 18.44 -15.79
N SER A 233 9.36 17.52 -16.66
CA SER A 233 8.36 16.52 -16.28
C SER A 233 9.01 15.27 -15.70
N LEU A 234 8.64 14.91 -14.45
CA LEU A 234 9.03 13.62 -13.86
C LEU A 234 8.26 12.48 -14.53
N PRO A 235 8.90 11.31 -14.74
CA PRO A 235 8.17 10.13 -15.17
C PRO A 235 7.09 9.75 -14.15
N ASP A 236 5.94 9.31 -14.64
CA ASP A 236 4.84 8.86 -13.77
C ASP A 236 5.27 7.59 -13.02
N LEU A 237 5.31 7.68 -11.69
CA LEU A 237 5.71 6.56 -10.83
C LEU A 237 4.77 5.36 -10.98
N GLY A 238 3.47 5.59 -11.23
CA GLY A 238 2.50 4.52 -11.47
C GLY A 238 2.85 3.69 -12.71
N GLU A 239 3.24 4.34 -13.81
CA GLU A 239 3.71 3.63 -15.00
C GLU A 239 5.01 2.84 -14.74
N ILE A 240 5.91 3.37 -13.92
CA ILE A 240 7.14 2.68 -13.52
C ILE A 240 6.81 1.43 -12.69
N VAL A 241 5.93 1.57 -11.70
CA VAL A 241 5.48 0.46 -10.85
C VAL A 241 4.81 -0.62 -11.68
N GLU A 242 3.90 -0.27 -12.59
CA GLU A 242 3.23 -1.22 -13.47
C GLU A 242 4.23 -1.95 -14.37
N MET A 243 5.16 -1.23 -14.97
CA MET A 243 6.23 -1.82 -15.78
C MET A 243 7.09 -2.80 -14.98
N VAL A 244 7.43 -2.48 -13.74
CA VAL A 244 8.20 -3.37 -12.84
C VAL A 244 7.41 -4.64 -12.55
N ILE A 245 6.11 -4.52 -12.23
CA ILE A 245 5.23 -5.66 -11.98
C ILE A 245 5.20 -6.62 -13.18
N ASP A 246 5.07 -6.07 -14.39
CA ASP A 246 4.94 -6.86 -15.61
C ASP A 246 6.27 -7.47 -16.04
N ARG A 247 7.32 -6.66 -16.17
CA ARG A 247 8.64 -7.13 -16.65
C ARG A 247 9.34 -8.08 -15.67
N SER A 248 9.14 -7.88 -14.37
CA SER A 248 9.67 -8.83 -13.38
C SER A 248 9.03 -10.22 -13.46
N GLY A 249 7.88 -10.35 -14.15
CA GLY A 249 7.08 -11.56 -14.21
C GLY A 249 6.23 -11.78 -12.95
N TYR A 250 6.12 -10.74 -12.08
CA TYR A 250 5.39 -10.88 -10.82
C TYR A 250 3.88 -11.09 -11.07
N ARG A 251 3.26 -10.29 -11.97
CA ARG A 251 1.87 -10.45 -12.39
C ARG A 251 1.61 -11.85 -12.95
N ALA A 252 2.43 -12.27 -13.90
CA ALA A 252 2.28 -13.58 -14.54
C ALA A 252 2.42 -14.75 -13.54
N SER A 253 3.26 -14.61 -12.51
CA SER A 253 3.42 -15.63 -11.47
C SER A 253 2.19 -15.78 -10.59
N LEU A 254 1.45 -14.70 -10.33
CA LEU A 254 0.19 -14.71 -9.57
C LEU A 254 -0.98 -15.22 -10.40
N GLU A 255 -1.08 -14.77 -11.67
CA GLU A 255 -2.14 -15.20 -12.60
C GLU A 255 -2.04 -16.69 -12.97
N GLY A 256 -0.83 -17.24 -12.99
CA GLY A 256 -0.58 -18.67 -13.25
C GLY A 256 -0.85 -19.58 -12.05
N SER A 257 -1.21 -19.04 -10.89
CA SER A 257 -1.49 -19.77 -9.66
C SER A 257 -2.99 -20.05 -9.51
N ASN A 258 -3.31 -21.20 -8.91
CA ASN A 258 -4.68 -21.54 -8.54
C ASN A 258 -5.03 -21.17 -7.08
N ASP A 259 -4.18 -20.40 -6.40
CA ASP A 259 -4.43 -19.96 -5.02
C ASP A 259 -5.45 -18.82 -5.01
N SER A 260 -6.50 -18.96 -4.22
CA SER A 260 -7.52 -17.92 -4.04
C SER A 260 -6.97 -16.63 -3.40
N GLN A 261 -5.82 -16.71 -2.74
CA GLN A 261 -5.14 -15.55 -2.17
C GLN A 261 -4.43 -14.72 -3.23
N ASP A 262 -4.03 -15.32 -4.36
CA ASP A 262 -3.29 -14.63 -5.41
C ASP A 262 -4.15 -13.59 -6.15
N GLN A 263 -5.46 -13.80 -6.23
CA GLN A 263 -6.37 -12.75 -6.71
C GLN A 263 -6.34 -11.51 -5.79
N SER A 264 -6.34 -11.71 -4.48
CA SER A 264 -6.21 -10.58 -3.52
C SER A 264 -4.86 -9.89 -3.62
N ARG A 265 -3.78 -10.63 -3.92
CA ARG A 265 -2.44 -10.04 -4.15
C ARG A 265 -2.41 -9.22 -5.43
N LEU A 266 -3.06 -9.68 -6.51
CA LEU A 266 -3.21 -8.90 -7.75
C LEU A 266 -3.96 -7.59 -7.51
N ASP A 267 -5.03 -7.61 -6.71
CA ASP A 267 -5.77 -6.41 -6.37
C ASP A 267 -4.91 -5.44 -5.52
N ASN A 268 -4.09 -5.95 -4.61
CA ASN A 268 -3.12 -5.13 -3.86
C ASN A 268 -2.05 -4.50 -4.77
N LEU A 269 -1.62 -5.18 -5.83
CA LEU A 269 -0.68 -4.61 -6.80
C LEU A 269 -1.32 -3.52 -7.65
N LYS A 270 -2.59 -3.67 -8.06
CA LYS A 270 -3.34 -2.60 -8.75
C LYS A 270 -3.47 -1.38 -7.87
N GLU A 271 -3.76 -1.59 -6.59
CA GLU A 271 -3.83 -0.53 -5.60
C GLU A 271 -2.49 0.20 -5.47
N LEU A 272 -1.37 -0.53 -5.43
CA LEU A 272 -0.03 0.07 -5.40
C LEU A 272 0.24 0.95 -6.62
N VAL A 273 -0.21 0.53 -7.82
CA VAL A 273 -0.12 1.33 -9.05
C VAL A 273 -0.92 2.63 -8.91
N SER A 274 -2.17 2.54 -8.40
CA SER A 274 -3.01 3.74 -8.17
C SER A 274 -2.35 4.72 -7.20
N VAL A 275 -1.79 4.22 -6.08
CA VAL A 275 -1.03 5.04 -5.12
C VAL A 275 0.13 5.78 -5.79
N ALA A 276 0.86 5.07 -6.64
CA ALA A 276 2.02 5.64 -7.32
C ALA A 276 1.63 6.73 -8.33
N HIS A 277 0.49 6.59 -9.04
CA HIS A 277 -0.08 7.63 -9.88
C HIS A 277 -0.50 8.86 -9.08
N GLU A 278 -1.21 8.68 -7.95
CA GLU A 278 -1.61 9.76 -7.05
C GLU A 278 -0.38 10.54 -6.56
N PHE A 279 0.66 9.82 -6.11
CA PHE A 279 1.91 10.46 -5.66
C PHE A 279 2.56 11.30 -6.76
N SER A 280 2.57 10.83 -8.01
CA SER A 280 3.10 11.58 -9.14
C SER A 280 2.28 12.84 -9.44
N ALA A 281 0.95 12.76 -9.34
CA ALA A 281 0.06 13.89 -9.55
C ALA A 281 0.23 14.95 -8.44
N ASP A 282 0.34 14.53 -7.18
CA ASP A 282 0.58 15.41 -6.05
C ASP A 282 1.95 16.11 -6.17
N ALA A 283 3.01 15.37 -6.54
CA ALA A 283 4.34 15.92 -6.74
C ALA A 283 4.38 16.93 -7.90
N ALA A 284 3.67 16.67 -8.99
CA ALA A 284 3.55 17.60 -10.12
C ALA A 284 2.80 18.87 -9.71
N SER A 285 1.75 18.75 -8.90
CA SER A 285 0.98 19.90 -8.41
C SER A 285 1.80 20.79 -7.47
N LEU A 286 2.61 20.19 -6.60
CA LEU A 286 3.50 20.93 -5.71
C LEU A 286 4.57 21.71 -6.49
N ARG A 287 5.19 21.10 -7.51
CA ARG A 287 6.17 21.79 -8.38
C ARG A 287 5.56 22.95 -9.15
N ALA A 288 4.37 22.75 -9.72
CA ALA A 288 3.67 23.82 -10.42
C ALA A 288 3.36 25.02 -9.50
N LEU A 289 3.10 24.76 -8.22
CA LEU A 289 2.96 25.80 -7.20
C LEU A 289 4.31 26.50 -6.91
N GLU A 290 5.38 25.76 -6.73
CA GLU A 290 6.73 26.33 -6.50
C GLU A 290 7.18 27.20 -7.67
N GLU A 291 7.03 26.73 -8.92
CA GLU A 291 7.34 27.50 -10.12
C GLU A 291 6.49 28.78 -10.22
N SER A 292 5.22 28.74 -9.83
CA SER A 292 4.35 29.93 -9.82
C SER A 292 4.75 30.97 -8.77
N PHE A 293 5.35 30.54 -7.66
CA PHE A 293 5.90 31.43 -6.64
C PHE A 293 7.23 32.07 -7.07
N ASP A 294 8.09 31.35 -7.78
CA ASP A 294 9.36 31.89 -8.29
C ASP A 294 9.13 32.92 -9.41
N ASP A 295 8.20 32.66 -10.34
CA ASP A 295 7.82 33.62 -11.38
C ASP A 295 7.21 34.90 -10.80
N SER A 296 6.38 34.79 -9.74
CA SER A 296 5.79 35.96 -9.08
C SER A 296 6.83 36.84 -8.33
N ASN A 297 7.97 36.26 -7.92
CA ASN A 297 9.07 37.01 -7.30
C ASN A 297 10.07 37.61 -8.35
N ALA A 298 10.08 37.07 -9.57
CA ALA A 298 10.95 37.58 -10.64
C ALA A 298 10.42 38.91 -11.24
N ASP A 299 9.10 39.11 -11.27
CA ASP A 299 8.49 40.36 -11.79
C ASP A 299 8.44 41.51 -10.77
N GLY A 300 8.86 41.28 -9.52
CA GLY A 300 8.76 42.24 -8.41
C GLY A 300 10.01 43.13 -8.21
N VAL A 301 11.13 42.93 -8.94
CA VAL A 301 12.35 43.77 -8.81
C VAL A 301 12.46 44.73 -9.96
N SER A 302 11.58 45.75 -10.00
CA SER A 302 11.87 46.97 -10.73
C SER A 302 13.02 47.71 -10.06
N LYS A 303 14.09 47.95 -10.81
CA LYS A 303 15.25 48.77 -10.44
C LYS A 303 14.78 50.16 -10.04
N GLU A 304 14.71 50.47 -8.75
CA GLU A 304 14.86 51.84 -8.27
C GLU A 304 16.32 52.18 -8.30
N THR A 305 16.68 53.00 -9.25
CA THR A 305 17.93 53.77 -9.34
C THR A 305 18.05 54.64 -8.08
N ILE A 306 18.92 54.29 -7.15
CA ILE A 306 19.34 55.17 -6.07
C ILE A 306 20.46 56.05 -6.63
N ASP A 307 20.12 57.35 -6.78
CA ASP A 307 20.97 58.46 -7.12
C ASP A 307 22.09 58.61 -6.08
N GLU A 308 23.34 58.80 -6.55
CA GLU A 308 24.49 59.07 -5.72
C GLU A 308 24.42 60.50 -5.11
N GLY A 309 24.28 60.57 -3.79
CA GLY A 309 24.51 61.77 -2.98
C GLY A 309 25.65 61.53 -2.02
N THR A 310 26.83 62.06 -2.38
CA THR A 310 28.03 62.22 -1.56
C THR A 310 27.75 63.03 -0.30
N GLU A 311 28.35 62.62 0.83
CA GLU A 311 29.06 63.38 1.88
C GLU A 311 29.10 62.54 3.17
N GLY A 312 30.21 62.04 3.60
CA GLY A 312 31.26 62.69 4.39
C GLY A 312 31.06 62.39 5.87
N LEU A 313 32.07 61.74 6.47
CA LEU A 313 32.53 61.84 7.86
C LEU A 313 32.59 60.57 8.73
N ALA A 314 33.88 60.22 8.96
CA ALA A 314 34.52 59.90 10.24
C ALA A 314 34.28 58.50 10.87
N GLU A 315 35.32 57.68 10.85
CA GLU A 315 35.63 56.71 11.92
C GLU A 315 35.85 57.43 13.28
N PRO A 316 35.61 56.70 14.40
CA PRO A 316 36.77 56.21 15.17
C PRO A 316 36.48 54.85 15.83
N GLY A 317 37.40 53.88 15.83
CA GLY A 317 38.38 53.69 16.90
C GLY A 317 37.93 52.66 17.92
N SER A 318 38.60 51.51 17.85
CA SER A 318 39.12 50.62 18.89
C SER A 318 38.49 50.67 20.31
N LEU A 319 37.95 49.58 20.75
CA LEU A 319 38.45 48.82 21.93
C LEU A 319 37.83 47.44 21.91
#